data_28cebe6b678d996c6cdeb9cba690e2ab
#
_entry.id   28cebe6b678d996c6cdeb9cba690e2ab
#
_cell.length_a   1.000
_cell.length_b   1.000
_cell.length_c   1.000
_cell.angle_alpha   90.00
_cell.angle_beta   90.00
_cell.angle_gamma   90.00
#
_symmetry.space_group_name_H-M   'P 1'
#
loop_
_entity.id
_entity.type
_entity.pdbx_description
1 polymer ?
#
loop_
_entity_poly.entity_id
_entity_poly.type
_entity_poly.pdbx_seq_one_letter_code
_entity_poly.pdbx_strand_id
1 'polypeptide(L)'
;MIELLPRAPNSLPGRLLPLNLEEKAEIHKFVKEHLSRGMIRISKSPYAANFFFIKKKDSKLHPVQDYRPLNKWTKKNKNVSPLIAQIIDRLSGCTKFTTLDIRWGYNNIQIKEGDKWKGAFLTPEGLFEPTVMFFRLTNSPTTFQTMMNTIFRHEVGEGWLSVYMDDMAIHTARLPHETKEQHTQ
;
A
#
# COMPACT_ATOMS: atom_id res chain seq x y z
N MET A 1 -2.19 6.66 -10.40
CA MET A 1 -1.69 7.94 -11.00
C MET A 1 -1.18 8.83 -9.89
N ILE A 2 0.01 9.43 -10.08
CA ILE A 2 0.58 10.45 -9.18
C ILE A 2 0.39 11.81 -9.87
N GLU A 3 -0.71 12.47 -9.56
CA GLU A 3 -1.02 13.79 -10.13
C GLU A 3 -0.41 14.88 -9.24
N LEU A 4 0.41 15.75 -9.83
CA LEU A 4 1.05 16.83 -9.10
C LEU A 4 0.21 18.10 -9.16
N LEU A 5 0.33 18.92 -8.12
CA LEU A 5 -0.26 20.27 -8.09
C LEU A 5 0.44 21.18 -9.10
N PRO A 6 -0.24 22.20 -9.67
CA PRO A 6 0.33 23.08 -10.70
C PRO A 6 1.62 23.82 -10.30
N ARG A 7 1.85 24.00 -8.99
CA ARG A 7 3.04 24.68 -8.44
C ARG A 7 4.10 23.70 -7.92
N ALA A 8 4.02 22.42 -8.29
CA ALA A 8 5.03 21.45 -7.90
C ALA A 8 6.41 21.86 -8.49
N PRO A 9 7.48 21.75 -7.71
CA PRO A 9 8.82 22.08 -8.19
C PRO A 9 9.27 21.08 -9.27
N ASN A 10 10.16 21.52 -10.16
CA ASN A 10 10.69 20.64 -11.21
C ASN A 10 11.62 19.56 -10.68
N SER A 11 12.17 19.73 -9.46
CA SER A 11 13.03 18.76 -8.80
C SER A 11 12.74 18.68 -7.30
N LEU A 12 12.90 17.49 -6.74
CA LEU A 12 12.85 17.20 -5.31
C LEU A 12 14.08 16.36 -4.97
N PRO A 13 15.26 17.02 -4.72
CA PRO A 13 16.49 16.28 -4.48
C PRO A 13 16.43 15.53 -3.16
N GLY A 14 16.81 14.26 -3.20
CA GLY A 14 17.03 13.44 -2.01
C GLY A 14 18.41 13.60 -1.44
N ARG A 15 18.61 13.10 -0.22
CA ARG A 15 19.91 13.01 0.45
C ARG A 15 20.22 11.56 0.79
N LEU A 16 21.46 11.15 0.58
CA LEU A 16 21.96 9.91 1.14
C LEU A 16 22.07 10.07 2.65
N LEU A 17 21.43 9.18 3.38
CA LEU A 17 21.54 9.12 4.83
C LEU A 17 22.66 8.15 5.23
N PRO A 18 23.41 8.45 6.32
CA PRO A 18 24.40 7.50 6.84
C PRO A 18 23.74 6.18 7.20
N LEU A 19 24.32 5.08 6.75
CA LEU A 19 23.86 3.73 7.04
C LEU A 19 24.97 2.94 7.74
N ASN A 20 24.59 2.15 8.74
CA ASN A 20 25.49 1.18 9.37
C ASN A 20 25.67 -0.06 8.46
N LEU A 21 26.51 -1.01 8.88
CA LEU A 21 26.84 -2.19 8.10
C LEU A 21 25.64 -3.11 7.88
N GLU A 22 24.78 -3.28 8.88
CA GLU A 22 23.57 -4.07 8.82
C GLU A 22 22.57 -3.47 7.82
N GLU A 23 22.36 -2.16 7.89
CA GLU A 23 21.49 -1.43 6.98
C GLU A 23 21.97 -1.47 5.52
N LYS A 24 23.33 -1.42 5.32
CA LYS A 24 23.90 -1.57 3.99
C LYS A 24 23.67 -2.96 3.40
N ALA A 25 23.78 -4.01 4.18
CA ALA A 25 23.48 -5.36 3.74
C ALA A 25 21.99 -5.52 3.39
N GLU A 26 21.11 -4.96 4.22
CA GLU A 26 19.68 -5.06 4.00
C GLU A 26 19.22 -4.23 2.78
N ILE A 27 19.84 -3.08 2.50
CA ILE A 27 19.51 -2.31 1.29
C ILE A 27 19.95 -3.05 0.04
N HIS A 28 21.11 -3.69 0.05
CA HIS A 28 21.58 -4.53 -1.07
C HIS A 28 20.57 -5.63 -1.38
N LYS A 29 20.13 -6.35 -0.36
CA LYS A 29 19.10 -7.37 -0.48
C LYS A 29 17.78 -6.82 -1.02
N PHE A 30 17.31 -5.70 -0.48
CA PHE A 30 16.10 -5.01 -0.92
C PHE A 30 16.18 -4.63 -2.40
N VAL A 31 17.24 -3.96 -2.82
CA VAL A 31 17.42 -3.52 -4.21
C VAL A 31 17.48 -4.72 -5.16
N LYS A 32 18.28 -5.74 -4.83
CA LYS A 32 18.40 -6.96 -5.63
C LYS A 32 17.06 -7.69 -5.79
N GLU A 33 16.31 -7.86 -4.70
CA GLU A 33 15.01 -8.53 -4.71
C GLU A 33 13.98 -7.75 -5.54
N HIS A 34 13.88 -6.43 -5.34
CA HIS A 34 12.89 -5.63 -6.03
C HIS A 34 13.21 -5.41 -7.50
N LEU A 35 14.49 -5.33 -7.88
CA LEU A 35 14.91 -5.32 -9.28
C LEU A 35 14.56 -6.65 -9.97
N SER A 36 14.89 -7.79 -9.35
CA SER A 36 14.61 -9.11 -9.93
C SER A 36 13.12 -9.38 -10.13
N ARG A 37 12.27 -8.79 -9.29
CA ARG A 37 10.80 -8.86 -9.41
C ARG A 37 10.21 -7.78 -10.32
N GLY A 38 11.03 -6.88 -10.87
CA GLY A 38 10.55 -5.77 -11.68
C GLY A 38 9.72 -4.73 -10.92
N MET A 39 9.78 -4.72 -9.58
CA MET A 39 9.05 -3.77 -8.73
C MET A 39 9.69 -2.39 -8.67
N ILE A 40 10.98 -2.31 -8.99
CA ILE A 40 11.74 -1.07 -9.16
C ILE A 40 12.59 -1.17 -10.42
N ARG A 41 13.04 -0.03 -10.92
CA ARG A 41 14.00 0.08 -12.02
C ARG A 41 14.94 1.25 -11.79
N ILE A 42 16.09 1.26 -12.49
CA ILE A 42 17.04 2.38 -12.46
C ILE A 42 16.36 3.64 -12.99
N SER A 43 16.60 4.78 -12.34
CA SER A 43 15.96 6.04 -12.66
C SER A 43 16.98 7.13 -12.99
N LYS A 44 16.52 8.12 -13.78
CA LYS A 44 17.20 9.41 -14.01
C LYS A 44 16.30 10.57 -13.57
N SER A 45 15.38 10.30 -12.65
CA SER A 45 14.40 11.27 -12.17
C SER A 45 15.06 12.48 -11.50
N PRO A 46 14.52 13.70 -11.70
CA PRO A 46 14.87 14.87 -10.89
C PRO A 46 14.28 14.81 -9.47
N TYR A 47 13.40 13.84 -9.19
CA TYR A 47 12.83 13.58 -7.87
C TYR A 47 13.57 12.44 -7.20
N ALA A 48 13.82 12.57 -5.90
CA ALA A 48 14.45 11.53 -5.11
C ALA A 48 13.94 11.59 -3.66
N ALA A 49 13.19 10.60 -3.24
CA ALA A 49 12.85 10.43 -1.83
C ALA A 49 14.08 9.92 -1.06
N ASN A 50 14.22 10.31 0.19
CA ASN A 50 15.23 9.73 1.07
C ASN A 50 14.85 8.29 1.41
N PHE A 51 15.84 7.42 1.52
CA PHE A 51 15.66 6.03 1.93
C PHE A 51 16.32 5.81 3.30
N PHE A 52 15.62 5.16 4.22
CA PHE A 52 16.12 4.83 5.55
C PHE A 52 15.43 3.60 6.11
N PHE A 53 15.91 3.11 7.25
CA PHE A 53 15.30 1.98 7.94
C PHE A 53 14.64 2.41 9.24
N ILE A 54 13.57 1.74 9.58
CA ILE A 54 12.96 1.77 10.91
C ILE A 54 13.00 0.37 11.52
N LYS A 55 13.38 0.31 12.81
CA LYS A 55 13.25 -0.93 13.59
C LYS A 55 11.82 -1.04 14.09
N LYS A 56 11.15 -2.15 13.78
CA LYS A 56 9.88 -2.50 14.38
C LYS A 56 10.08 -3.20 15.72
N LYS A 57 8.98 -3.51 16.42
CA LYS A 57 8.98 -4.23 17.71
C LYS A 57 9.67 -5.60 17.63
N ASP A 58 9.70 -6.22 16.47
CA ASP A 58 10.40 -7.48 16.17
C ASP A 58 11.90 -7.30 15.90
N SER A 59 12.46 -6.11 16.14
CA SER A 59 13.84 -5.71 15.88
C SER A 59 14.29 -5.81 14.42
N LYS A 60 13.40 -6.13 13.48
CA LYS A 60 13.72 -6.19 12.05
C LYS A 60 13.79 -4.79 11.45
N LEU A 61 14.74 -4.62 10.51
CA LEU A 61 14.86 -3.43 9.71
C LEU A 61 13.77 -3.39 8.63
N HIS A 62 12.98 -2.32 8.63
CA HIS A 62 11.98 -2.08 7.61
C HIS A 62 12.40 -0.92 6.72
N PRO A 63 12.55 -1.16 5.39
CA PRO A 63 12.90 -0.10 4.45
C PRO A 63 11.77 0.90 4.31
N VAL A 64 12.13 2.16 4.25
CA VAL A 64 11.19 3.28 4.17
C VAL A 64 11.68 4.32 3.20
N GLN A 65 10.83 4.70 2.26
CA GLN A 65 10.99 5.85 1.40
C GLN A 65 10.26 7.05 2.00
N ASP A 66 10.93 8.17 2.16
CA ASP A 66 10.32 9.40 2.67
C ASP A 66 9.59 10.17 1.57
N TYR A 67 8.36 9.81 1.34
CA TYR A 67 7.51 10.49 0.36
C TYR A 67 6.82 11.76 0.88
N ARG A 68 7.11 12.23 2.09
CA ARG A 68 6.51 13.48 2.61
C ARG A 68 6.72 14.68 1.70
N PRO A 69 7.94 14.91 1.13
CA PRO A 69 8.15 16.00 0.17
C PRO A 69 7.29 15.86 -1.09
N LEU A 70 7.20 14.66 -1.67
CA LEU A 70 6.34 14.36 -2.81
C LEU A 70 4.85 14.51 -2.47
N ASN A 71 4.43 13.97 -1.34
CA ASN A 71 3.04 13.99 -0.88
C ASN A 71 2.50 15.42 -0.68
N LYS A 72 3.37 16.37 -0.31
CA LYS A 72 3.03 17.80 -0.21
C LYS A 72 2.57 18.37 -1.55
N TRP A 73 3.12 17.89 -2.65
CA TRP A 73 2.83 18.33 -4.00
C TRP A 73 1.90 17.40 -4.77
N THR A 74 1.50 16.29 -4.19
CA THR A 74 0.57 15.36 -4.83
C THR A 74 -0.87 15.78 -4.56
N LYS A 75 -1.67 15.87 -5.62
CA LYS A 75 -3.11 16.10 -5.53
C LYS A 75 -3.77 14.91 -4.85
N LYS A 76 -4.40 15.17 -3.71
CA LYS A 76 -5.04 14.12 -2.91
C LYS A 76 -6.34 13.65 -3.56
N ASN A 77 -6.51 12.33 -3.65
CA ASN A 77 -7.78 11.73 -4.04
C ASN A 77 -8.81 11.95 -2.93
N LYS A 78 -10.00 12.38 -3.33
CA LYS A 78 -11.13 12.61 -2.41
C LYS A 78 -12.04 11.37 -2.27
N ASN A 79 -11.65 10.23 -2.83
CA ASN A 79 -12.44 9.01 -2.68
C ASN A 79 -12.55 8.64 -1.20
N VAL A 80 -13.75 8.35 -0.79
CA VAL A 80 -14.07 8.08 0.63
C VAL A 80 -13.65 6.64 0.94
N SER A 81 -12.78 6.47 1.93
CA SER A 81 -12.62 5.15 2.56
C SER A 81 -13.94 4.77 3.24
N PRO A 82 -14.31 3.48 3.28
CA PRO A 82 -15.47 3.04 4.03
C PRO A 82 -15.42 3.55 5.46
N LEU A 83 -16.55 4.00 5.99
CA LEU A 83 -16.64 4.36 7.40
C LEU A 83 -16.51 3.09 8.24
N ILE A 84 -15.57 3.07 9.18
CA ILE A 84 -15.37 1.93 10.09
C ILE A 84 -16.67 1.58 10.82
N ALA A 85 -17.48 2.56 11.19
CA ALA A 85 -18.78 2.35 11.79
C ALA A 85 -19.71 1.49 10.91
N GLN A 86 -19.75 1.73 9.60
CA GLN A 86 -20.54 0.92 8.66
C GLN A 86 -20.06 -0.53 8.56
N ILE A 87 -18.74 -0.75 8.67
CA ILE A 87 -18.18 -2.10 8.72
C ILE A 87 -18.60 -2.80 10.02
N ILE A 88 -18.50 -2.12 11.17
CA ILE A 88 -18.93 -2.66 12.46
C ILE A 88 -20.42 -3.01 12.45
N ASP A 89 -21.26 -2.13 11.88
CA ASP A 89 -22.70 -2.38 11.75
C ASP A 89 -23.00 -3.64 10.93
N ARG A 90 -22.26 -3.86 9.83
CA ARG A 90 -22.39 -5.08 9.01
C ARG A 90 -21.95 -6.35 9.74
N LEU A 91 -20.96 -6.25 10.63
CA LEU A 91 -20.50 -7.37 11.45
C LEU A 91 -21.45 -7.68 12.62
N SER A 92 -22.33 -6.75 12.96
CA SER A 92 -23.28 -6.92 14.05
C SER A 92 -24.27 -8.06 13.74
N GLY A 93 -24.45 -8.96 14.71
CA GLY A 93 -25.31 -10.16 14.56
C GLY A 93 -24.69 -11.33 13.80
N CYS A 94 -23.50 -11.18 13.22
CA CYS A 94 -22.78 -12.28 12.61
C CYS A 94 -22.17 -13.21 13.67
N THR A 95 -22.13 -14.50 13.35
CA THR A 95 -21.68 -15.57 14.28
C THR A 95 -20.44 -16.30 13.79
N LYS A 96 -20.11 -16.17 12.50
CA LYS A 96 -18.90 -16.77 11.90
C LYS A 96 -18.09 -15.68 11.22
N PHE A 97 -16.78 -15.75 11.40
CA PHE A 97 -15.84 -14.79 10.85
C PHE A 97 -14.61 -15.50 10.31
N THR A 98 -14.18 -15.10 9.12
CA THR A 98 -12.88 -15.46 8.54
C THR A 98 -12.19 -14.20 8.11
N THR A 99 -10.97 -13.98 8.56
CA THR A 99 -10.15 -12.83 8.14
C THR A 99 -9.10 -13.26 7.14
N LEU A 100 -8.94 -12.48 6.09
CA LEU A 100 -7.92 -12.65 5.08
C LEU A 100 -7.09 -11.36 4.98
N ASP A 101 -5.79 -11.52 4.86
CA ASP A 101 -4.83 -10.42 4.64
C ASP A 101 -4.21 -10.55 3.26
N ILE A 102 -4.23 -9.47 2.48
CA ILE A 102 -3.64 -9.47 1.14
C ILE A 102 -2.15 -9.20 1.26
N ARG A 103 -1.37 -10.25 1.08
CA ARG A 103 0.07 -10.15 1.08
C ARG A 103 0.55 -9.17 0.00
N TRP A 104 1.31 -8.14 0.42
CA TRP A 104 1.90 -7.15 -0.47
C TRP A 104 0.87 -6.37 -1.30
N GLY A 105 -0.28 -6.09 -0.71
CA GLY A 105 -1.44 -5.52 -1.39
C GLY A 105 -1.11 -4.33 -2.29
N TYR A 106 -0.41 -3.32 -1.78
CA TYR A 106 -0.04 -2.13 -2.56
C TYR A 106 0.90 -2.45 -3.73
N ASN A 107 1.81 -3.40 -3.56
CA ASN A 107 2.77 -3.78 -4.61
C ASN A 107 2.11 -4.54 -5.78
N ASN A 108 0.85 -4.94 -5.65
CA ASN A 108 0.08 -5.54 -6.75
C ASN A 108 -0.51 -4.47 -7.71
N ILE A 109 -0.39 -3.20 -7.40
CA ILE A 109 -0.90 -2.11 -8.24
C ILE A 109 0.25 -1.41 -8.96
N GLN A 110 0.21 -1.44 -10.28
CA GLN A 110 1.20 -0.76 -11.10
C GLN A 110 0.99 0.77 -11.08
N ILE A 111 2.09 1.51 -11.02
CA ILE A 111 2.10 2.95 -11.24
C ILE A 111 2.04 3.18 -12.76
N LYS A 112 1.21 4.14 -13.18
CA LYS A 112 1.12 4.55 -14.59
C LYS A 112 2.52 4.93 -15.11
N GLU A 113 2.86 4.52 -16.34
CA GLU A 113 4.22 4.67 -16.90
C GLU A 113 4.76 6.12 -16.78
N GLY A 114 4.03 7.10 -17.18
CA GLY A 114 4.44 8.51 -17.08
C GLY A 114 4.53 9.08 -15.65
N ASP A 115 4.20 8.30 -14.61
CA ASP A 115 4.20 8.75 -13.21
C ASP A 115 5.27 8.07 -12.34
N LYS A 116 5.93 7.02 -12.83
CA LYS A 116 6.89 6.20 -12.06
C LYS A 116 8.05 7.03 -11.52
N TRP A 117 8.61 7.88 -12.37
CA TRP A 117 9.73 8.76 -12.02
C TRP A 117 9.47 9.66 -10.82
N LYS A 118 8.21 10.06 -10.58
CA LYS A 118 7.84 10.92 -9.44
C LYS A 118 8.07 10.24 -8.09
N GLY A 119 7.97 8.91 -8.05
CA GLY A 119 8.21 8.10 -6.86
C GLY A 119 9.67 7.66 -6.69
N ALA A 120 10.62 8.22 -7.43
CA ALA A 120 12.02 7.82 -7.33
C ALA A 120 12.57 8.03 -5.92
N PHE A 121 13.51 7.17 -5.52
CA PHE A 121 14.17 7.19 -4.21
C PHE A 121 15.66 6.91 -4.35
N LEU A 122 16.44 7.55 -3.49
CA LEU A 122 17.91 7.52 -3.52
C LEU A 122 18.46 6.54 -2.48
N THR A 123 19.31 5.65 -2.95
CA THR A 123 20.04 4.69 -2.11
C THR A 123 21.54 4.81 -2.36
N PRO A 124 22.42 4.24 -1.51
CA PRO A 124 23.86 4.17 -1.81
C PRO A 124 24.19 3.40 -3.10
N GLU A 125 23.29 2.53 -3.57
CA GLU A 125 23.47 1.76 -4.80
C GLU A 125 22.95 2.49 -6.06
N GLY A 126 22.34 3.66 -5.88
CA GLY A 126 21.84 4.46 -6.98
C GLY A 126 20.45 5.03 -6.76
N LEU A 127 19.93 5.62 -7.83
CA LEU A 127 18.59 6.17 -7.90
C LEU A 127 17.67 5.16 -8.58
N PHE A 128 16.58 4.81 -7.92
CA PHE A 128 15.59 3.86 -8.42
C PHE A 128 14.20 4.48 -8.43
N GLU A 129 13.35 4.03 -9.34
CA GLU A 129 11.94 4.41 -9.36
C GLU A 129 11.04 3.18 -9.26
N PRO A 130 9.93 3.28 -8.52
CA PRO A 130 8.99 2.18 -8.36
C PRO A 130 8.15 1.97 -9.62
N THR A 131 7.94 0.74 -10.00
CA THR A 131 7.00 0.35 -11.06
C THR A 131 5.61 0.07 -10.50
N VAL A 132 5.55 -0.26 -9.20
CA VAL A 132 4.35 -0.59 -8.42
C VAL A 132 4.18 0.39 -7.27
N MET A 133 2.98 0.45 -6.70
CA MET A 133 2.75 1.33 -5.56
C MET A 133 3.52 0.85 -4.34
N PHE A 134 4.16 1.79 -3.66
CA PHE A 134 4.79 1.59 -2.35
C PHE A 134 3.96 2.22 -1.24
N PHE A 135 4.20 1.74 -0.02
CA PHE A 135 3.66 2.38 1.17
C PHE A 135 4.07 3.84 1.25
N ARG A 136 3.25 4.66 1.93
CA ARG A 136 3.48 6.10 2.20
C ARG A 136 3.31 7.06 1.02
N LEU A 137 3.00 6.61 -0.18
CA LEU A 137 2.44 7.49 -1.20
C LEU A 137 1.02 7.90 -0.76
N THR A 138 0.71 9.20 -0.80
CA THR A 138 -0.52 9.75 -0.19
C THR A 138 -1.82 9.13 -0.73
N ASN A 139 -1.84 8.75 -2.00
CA ASN A 139 -3.03 8.19 -2.65
C ASN A 139 -3.05 6.65 -2.69
N SER A 140 -2.01 5.97 -2.16
CA SER A 140 -1.95 4.50 -2.20
C SER A 140 -3.12 3.84 -1.46
N PRO A 141 -3.48 4.24 -0.23
CA PRO A 141 -4.61 3.65 0.47
C PRO A 141 -5.92 3.80 -0.29
N THR A 142 -6.21 5.02 -0.76
CA THR A 142 -7.45 5.31 -1.50
C THR A 142 -7.53 4.57 -2.84
N THR A 143 -6.41 4.49 -3.57
CA THR A 143 -6.36 3.78 -4.85
C THR A 143 -6.56 2.28 -4.63
N PHE A 144 -5.94 1.71 -3.62
CA PHE A 144 -6.09 0.30 -3.25
C PHE A 144 -7.52 -0.01 -2.84
N GLN A 145 -8.11 0.78 -1.95
CA GLN A 145 -9.50 0.61 -1.54
C GLN A 145 -10.48 0.68 -2.72
N THR A 146 -10.26 1.63 -3.66
CA THR A 146 -11.09 1.73 -4.87
C THR A 146 -11.00 0.48 -5.73
N MET A 147 -9.79 -0.07 -5.89
CA MET A 147 -9.58 -1.33 -6.62
C MET A 147 -10.31 -2.48 -5.94
N MET A 148 -10.15 -2.63 -4.62
CA MET A 148 -10.81 -3.67 -3.84
C MET A 148 -12.33 -3.57 -3.91
N ASN A 149 -12.88 -2.37 -3.78
CA ASN A 149 -14.32 -2.12 -3.92
C ASN A 149 -14.83 -2.44 -5.34
N THR A 150 -13.97 -2.36 -6.35
CA THR A 150 -14.34 -2.69 -7.73
C THR A 150 -14.32 -4.20 -7.95
N ILE A 151 -13.29 -4.88 -7.46
CA ILE A 151 -13.13 -6.34 -7.59
C ILE A 151 -14.24 -7.06 -6.82
N PHE A 152 -14.47 -6.67 -5.57
CA PHE A 152 -15.42 -7.33 -4.66
C PHE A 152 -16.76 -6.61 -4.54
N ARG A 153 -17.16 -5.88 -5.60
CA ARG A 153 -18.42 -5.10 -5.59
C ARG A 153 -19.63 -5.96 -5.28
N HIS A 154 -19.71 -7.14 -5.86
CA HIS A 154 -20.82 -8.08 -5.71
C HIS A 154 -20.88 -8.59 -4.26
N GLU A 155 -19.79 -9.14 -3.76
CA GLU A 155 -19.69 -9.77 -2.45
C GLU A 155 -19.93 -8.77 -1.30
N VAL A 156 -19.40 -7.56 -1.46
CA VAL A 156 -19.65 -6.44 -0.52
C VAL A 156 -21.10 -5.98 -0.61
N GLY A 157 -21.70 -6.02 -1.82
CA GLY A 157 -23.10 -5.68 -2.05
C GLY A 157 -24.06 -6.69 -1.45
N GLU A 158 -23.76 -7.98 -1.50
CA GLU A 158 -24.50 -9.07 -0.86
C GLU A 158 -24.35 -9.08 0.67
N GLY A 159 -23.39 -8.35 1.21
CA GLY A 159 -23.26 -8.11 2.64
C GLY A 159 -22.51 -9.18 3.44
N TRP A 160 -21.93 -10.22 2.81
CA TRP A 160 -21.15 -11.24 3.49
C TRP A 160 -19.64 -11.00 3.48
N LEU A 161 -19.16 -9.99 2.75
CA LEU A 161 -17.77 -9.56 2.72
C LEU A 161 -17.65 -8.09 3.12
N SER A 162 -16.73 -7.80 4.02
CA SER A 162 -16.28 -6.45 4.34
C SER A 162 -14.82 -6.29 3.99
N VAL A 163 -14.46 -5.19 3.31
CA VAL A 163 -13.11 -4.90 2.85
C VAL A 163 -12.66 -3.55 3.38
N TYR A 164 -11.54 -3.54 4.08
CA TYR A 164 -10.90 -2.32 4.55
C TYR A 164 -9.41 -2.38 4.21
N MET A 165 -9.02 -1.72 3.12
CA MET A 165 -7.67 -1.80 2.54
C MET A 165 -7.26 -3.25 2.25
N ASP A 166 -6.18 -3.73 2.85
CA ASP A 166 -5.63 -5.08 2.74
C ASP A 166 -6.32 -6.11 3.65
N ASP A 167 -7.12 -5.64 4.61
CA ASP A 167 -7.89 -6.51 5.49
C ASP A 167 -9.25 -6.85 4.91
N MET A 168 -9.57 -8.13 4.82
CA MET A 168 -10.87 -8.64 4.38
C MET A 168 -11.50 -9.48 5.48
N ALA A 169 -12.77 -9.26 5.73
CA ALA A 169 -13.55 -10.04 6.67
C ALA A 169 -14.76 -10.68 5.96
N ILE A 170 -14.75 -11.99 5.85
CA ILE A 170 -15.92 -12.78 5.47
C ILE A 170 -16.72 -13.04 6.73
N HIS A 171 -18.01 -12.77 6.70
CA HIS A 171 -18.88 -12.87 7.86
C HIS A 171 -20.28 -13.30 7.47
N THR A 172 -20.87 -14.15 8.29
CA THR A 172 -22.24 -14.65 8.08
C THR A 172 -23.02 -14.68 9.39
N ALA A 173 -24.30 -14.32 9.30
CA ALA A 173 -25.25 -14.47 10.39
C ALA A 173 -25.98 -15.80 10.23
N ARG A 174 -26.15 -16.54 11.35
CA ARG A 174 -26.96 -17.75 11.35
C ARG A 174 -28.44 -17.39 11.19
N LEU A 175 -29.13 -18.04 10.26
CA LEU A 175 -30.58 -17.89 10.12
C LEU A 175 -31.30 -18.42 11.37
N PRO A 176 -32.46 -17.85 11.75
CA PRO A 176 -33.17 -18.23 12.97
C PRO A 176 -33.52 -19.72 13.08
N HIS A 177 -33.71 -20.40 11.95
CA HIS A 177 -34.03 -21.83 11.87
C HIS A 177 -32.88 -22.73 11.47
N GLU A 178 -31.67 -22.19 11.32
CA GLU A 178 -30.47 -22.90 10.92
C GLU A 178 -29.74 -23.48 12.16
N THR A 179 -29.39 -24.76 12.11
CA THR A 179 -28.57 -25.35 13.17
C THR A 179 -27.11 -24.88 13.05
N LYS A 180 -26.34 -25.03 14.14
CA LYS A 180 -24.91 -24.66 14.15
C LYS A 180 -24.09 -25.43 13.11
N GLU A 181 -24.46 -26.70 12.85
CA GLU A 181 -23.82 -27.57 11.87
C GLU A 181 -24.13 -27.13 10.44
N GLN A 182 -25.39 -26.83 10.14
CA GLN A 182 -25.83 -26.32 8.84
C GLN A 182 -25.14 -24.99 8.48
N HIS A 183 -24.94 -24.10 9.46
CA HIS A 183 -24.26 -22.84 9.24
C HIS A 183 -22.74 -23.01 8.98
N THR A 184 -22.17 -24.19 9.20
CA THR A 184 -20.73 -24.47 9.07
C THR A 184 -20.38 -25.12 7.72
N GLN A 185 -21.38 -25.64 6.99
CA GLN A 185 -21.23 -26.18 5.63
C GLN A 185 -21.25 -25.08 4.59
#